data_fc97dc2e08a812016cd336d9a565c6d5
#
_entry.id   fc97dc2e08a812016cd336d9a565c6d5
#
_cell.length_a   1.000
_cell.length_b   1.000
_cell.length_c   1.000
_cell.angle_alpha   90.00
_cell.angle_beta   90.00
_cell.angle_gamma   90.00
#
_symmetry.space_group_name_H-M   'P 1'
#
loop_
_entity.id
_entity.type
_entity.pdbx_description
1 polymer ?
#
loop_
_entity_poly.entity_id
_entity_poly.type
_entity_poly.pdbx_seq_one_letter_code
_entity_poly.pdbx_strand_id
1 'polypeptide(L)'
;MELDAPVLGAGLLSADRLEQANINPSTGLATDYLNHFNEVVMLLEMLPAMPDCAADVLDWEPLDYEAHFEGSNFSDKKLAVLAYHAAPVKLRTHLEKHVSQINEAVHSAQELIRNTPDISIVAQQIADVATNEIKPLISSASGVIHGHVRPDAIQLEGEDAQAEIDALFA
;
A
#
# COMPACT_ATOMS: atom_id res chain seq x y z
N MET A 1 -28.35 -4.78 -17.95
CA MET A 1 -28.16 -5.64 -17.01
C MET A 1 -26.77 -5.67 -16.55
N GLU A 2 -26.58 -5.40 -15.38
CA GLU A 2 -25.33 -5.28 -14.91
C GLU A 2 -24.83 -6.46 -14.31
N LEU A 3 -25.17 -7.52 -14.87
CA LEU A 3 -24.73 -8.73 -14.37
C LEU A 3 -23.28 -8.87 -14.34
N ASP A 4 -22.58 -7.97 -14.98
CA ASP A 4 -21.15 -8.16 -15.05
C ASP A 4 -20.39 -7.51 -13.93
N ALA A 5 -21.05 -6.83 -13.01
CA ALA A 5 -20.38 -6.23 -11.88
C ALA A 5 -19.82 -7.32 -10.96
N PRO A 6 -18.52 -7.31 -10.68
CA PRO A 6 -17.91 -8.34 -9.85
C PRO A 6 -18.39 -8.23 -8.40
N VAL A 7 -18.62 -9.38 -7.78
CA VAL A 7 -19.09 -9.44 -6.39
C VAL A 7 -18.21 -10.42 -5.62
N LEU A 8 -17.67 -9.97 -4.52
CA LEU A 8 -16.84 -10.83 -3.67
C LEU A 8 -17.67 -12.00 -3.13
N GLY A 9 -17.09 -13.17 -3.16
CA GLY A 9 -17.72 -14.36 -2.64
C GLY A 9 -18.58 -15.11 -3.65
N ALA A 10 -18.67 -14.62 -4.86
CA ALA A 10 -19.51 -15.24 -5.89
C ALA A 10 -18.75 -15.46 -7.19
N GLY A 11 -19.00 -16.56 -7.86
CA GLY A 11 -18.46 -16.86 -9.18
C GLY A 11 -16.94 -16.87 -9.22
N LEU A 12 -16.38 -16.05 -10.08
CA LEU A 12 -14.93 -15.97 -10.22
C LEU A 12 -14.24 -15.44 -8.97
N LEU A 13 -14.99 -14.75 -8.10
CA LEU A 13 -14.44 -14.16 -6.87
C LEU A 13 -14.87 -14.96 -5.65
N SER A 14 -15.07 -16.27 -5.78
CA SER A 14 -15.38 -17.12 -4.65
C SER A 14 -14.21 -17.11 -3.66
N ALA A 15 -14.52 -17.33 -2.39
CA ALA A 15 -13.49 -17.32 -1.34
C ALA A 15 -12.34 -18.28 -1.65
N ASP A 16 -12.68 -19.48 -2.13
CA ASP A 16 -11.65 -20.48 -2.45
C ASP A 16 -10.70 -20.02 -3.55
N ARG A 17 -11.24 -19.40 -4.59
CA ARG A 17 -10.40 -18.91 -5.69
C ARG A 17 -9.48 -17.79 -5.22
N LEU A 18 -10.01 -16.88 -4.41
CA LEU A 18 -9.22 -15.74 -3.92
C LEU A 18 -8.14 -16.23 -2.98
N GLU A 19 -8.44 -17.15 -2.09
CA GLU A 19 -7.42 -17.70 -1.17
C GLU A 19 -6.30 -18.41 -1.93
N GLN A 20 -6.65 -19.15 -2.96
CA GLN A 20 -5.64 -19.84 -3.77
C GLN A 20 -4.73 -18.85 -4.50
N ALA A 21 -5.23 -17.68 -4.79
CA ALA A 21 -4.48 -16.62 -5.47
C ALA A 21 -3.77 -15.68 -4.49
N ASN A 22 -3.85 -15.93 -3.18
CA ASN A 22 -3.29 -15.07 -2.14
C ASN A 22 -3.95 -13.69 -2.13
N ILE A 23 -5.23 -13.65 -2.46
CA ILE A 23 -6.04 -12.45 -2.37
C ILE A 23 -6.97 -12.64 -1.17
N ASN A 24 -7.09 -11.62 -0.31
CA ASN A 24 -7.94 -11.75 0.86
C ASN A 24 -9.41 -11.86 0.42
N PRO A 25 -10.11 -12.95 0.74
CA PRO A 25 -11.47 -13.14 0.25
C PRO A 25 -12.49 -12.19 0.86
N SER A 26 -12.19 -11.62 2.02
CA SER A 26 -13.09 -10.68 2.67
C SER A 26 -12.98 -9.28 2.13
N THR A 27 -11.81 -8.91 1.61
CA THR A 27 -11.57 -7.54 1.15
C THR A 27 -11.38 -7.45 -0.37
N GLY A 28 -10.98 -8.54 -1.02
CA GLY A 28 -10.63 -8.51 -2.43
C GLY A 28 -9.27 -7.89 -2.71
N LEU A 29 -8.47 -7.67 -1.67
CA LEU A 29 -7.18 -6.99 -1.79
C LEU A 29 -6.04 -7.96 -1.49
N ALA A 30 -4.90 -7.76 -2.14
CA ALA A 30 -3.73 -8.62 -2.00
C ALA A 30 -2.51 -7.85 -1.52
N THR A 31 -1.78 -8.43 -0.57
CA THR A 31 -0.59 -7.80 -0.02
C THR A 31 0.57 -7.75 -1.01
N ASP A 32 0.50 -8.52 -2.09
CA ASP A 32 1.55 -8.49 -3.11
C ASP A 32 1.81 -7.07 -3.63
N TYR A 33 0.79 -6.23 -3.66
CA TYR A 33 0.94 -4.83 -4.04
C TYR A 33 1.96 -4.11 -3.18
N LEU A 34 2.06 -4.47 -1.91
CA LEU A 34 2.96 -3.79 -0.98
C LEU A 34 4.43 -4.09 -1.25
N ASN A 35 4.73 -5.14 -2.03
CA ASN A 35 6.11 -5.45 -2.40
C ASN A 35 6.76 -4.31 -3.16
N HIS A 36 5.96 -3.57 -3.93
CA HIS A 36 6.47 -2.41 -4.67
C HIS A 36 7.03 -1.35 -3.71
N PHE A 37 6.36 -1.14 -2.59
CA PHE A 37 6.78 -0.17 -1.59
C PHE A 37 7.90 -0.71 -0.70
N ASN A 38 7.87 -2.00 -0.39
CA ASN A 38 8.93 -2.64 0.38
C ASN A 38 10.27 -2.53 -0.34
N GLU A 39 10.26 -2.59 -1.66
CA GLU A 39 11.46 -2.46 -2.47
C GLU A 39 12.13 -1.10 -2.24
N VAL A 40 11.38 -0.01 -2.36
CA VAL A 40 11.96 1.32 -2.20
C VAL A 40 12.35 1.59 -0.75
N VAL A 41 11.60 1.06 0.21
CA VAL A 41 11.97 1.23 1.62
C VAL A 41 13.31 0.58 1.90
N MET A 42 13.52 -0.63 1.36
CA MET A 42 14.79 -1.32 1.52
C MET A 42 15.94 -0.48 0.97
N LEU A 43 15.75 0.10 -0.21
CA LEU A 43 16.76 0.94 -0.84
C LEU A 43 17.04 2.18 0.02
N LEU A 44 16.01 2.81 0.56
CA LEU A 44 16.17 3.99 1.39
C LEU A 44 16.92 3.66 2.69
N GLU A 45 16.64 2.51 3.28
CA GLU A 45 17.30 2.08 4.50
C GLU A 45 18.76 1.70 4.25
N MET A 46 19.11 1.32 3.03
CA MET A 46 20.48 0.95 2.67
C MET A 46 21.37 2.14 2.37
N LEU A 47 20.81 3.31 2.17
CA LEU A 47 21.60 4.49 1.76
C LEU A 47 22.81 4.81 2.65
N PRO A 48 22.70 4.73 3.99
CA PRO A 48 23.87 5.02 4.82
C PRO A 48 25.05 4.08 4.58
N ALA A 49 24.77 2.80 4.33
CA ALA A 49 25.81 1.80 4.10
C ALA A 49 26.19 1.70 2.62
N MET A 50 25.26 2.01 1.72
CA MET A 50 25.47 1.90 0.28
C MET A 50 24.90 3.12 -0.44
N PRO A 51 25.60 4.25 -0.42
CA PRO A 51 25.08 5.48 -1.07
C PRO A 51 24.81 5.31 -2.56
N ASP A 52 25.43 4.31 -3.21
CA ASP A 52 25.21 4.06 -4.63
C ASP A 52 23.78 3.61 -4.90
N CYS A 53 23.01 3.18 -3.88
CA CYS A 53 21.61 2.84 -4.02
C CYS A 53 20.75 4.05 -4.37
N ALA A 54 21.28 5.26 -4.26
CA ALA A 54 20.54 6.48 -4.58
C ALA A 54 20.02 6.47 -6.00
N ALA A 55 20.80 5.93 -6.94
CA ALA A 55 20.35 5.85 -8.33
C ALA A 55 19.09 4.97 -8.45
N ASP A 56 19.08 3.86 -7.73
CA ASP A 56 17.93 2.95 -7.75
C ASP A 56 16.70 3.58 -7.08
N VAL A 57 16.92 4.37 -6.02
CA VAL A 57 15.82 5.11 -5.39
C VAL A 57 15.20 6.08 -6.38
N LEU A 58 16.05 6.80 -7.14
CA LEU A 58 15.56 7.78 -8.10
C LEU A 58 14.84 7.13 -9.29
N ASP A 59 15.17 5.88 -9.61
CA ASP A 59 14.52 5.16 -10.68
C ASP A 59 13.17 4.58 -10.27
N TRP A 60 12.91 4.48 -8.98
CA TRP A 60 11.65 3.93 -8.50
C TRP A 60 10.51 4.90 -8.79
N GLU A 61 9.39 4.38 -9.29
CA GLU A 61 8.21 5.17 -9.58
C GLU A 61 6.99 4.58 -8.90
N PRO A 62 6.04 5.41 -8.46
CA PRO A 62 4.82 4.88 -7.88
C PRO A 62 4.00 4.14 -8.92
N LEU A 63 3.31 3.09 -8.49
CA LEU A 63 2.38 2.36 -9.32
C LEU A 63 1.07 2.24 -8.58
N ASP A 64 -0.05 2.41 -9.27
CA ASP A 64 -1.32 2.13 -8.65
C ASP A 64 -1.54 0.61 -8.61
N TYR A 65 -2.60 0.19 -7.96
CA TYR A 65 -2.87 -1.23 -7.72
C TYR A 65 -2.95 -2.02 -9.04
N GLU A 66 -3.72 -1.51 -9.99
CA GLU A 66 -3.89 -2.20 -11.27
C GLU A 66 -2.58 -2.28 -12.04
N ALA A 67 -1.86 -1.16 -12.12
CA ALA A 67 -0.60 -1.11 -12.85
C ALA A 67 0.41 -2.09 -12.26
N HIS A 68 0.45 -2.20 -10.93
CA HIS A 68 1.34 -3.15 -10.27
C HIS A 68 1.08 -4.58 -10.73
N PHE A 69 -0.19 -5.00 -10.70
CA PHE A 69 -0.51 -6.38 -11.07
C PHE A 69 -0.37 -6.63 -12.57
N GLU A 70 -0.74 -5.65 -13.39
CA GLU A 70 -0.61 -5.81 -14.84
C GLU A 70 0.84 -5.97 -15.29
N GLY A 71 1.76 -5.29 -14.60
CA GLY A 71 3.17 -5.37 -14.92
C GLY A 71 3.93 -6.45 -14.16
N SER A 72 3.25 -7.19 -13.28
CA SER A 72 3.93 -8.17 -12.43
C SER A 72 3.95 -9.57 -13.03
N ASN A 73 4.67 -10.48 -12.36
CA ASN A 73 4.67 -11.89 -12.73
C ASN A 73 3.62 -12.66 -11.92
N PHE A 74 2.73 -11.95 -11.22
CA PHE A 74 1.68 -12.58 -10.43
C PHE A 74 0.78 -13.39 -11.36
N SER A 75 0.67 -14.69 -11.11
CA SER A 75 -0.02 -15.58 -12.04
C SER A 75 -1.51 -15.28 -12.19
N ASP A 76 -2.13 -14.79 -11.12
CA ASP A 76 -3.56 -14.49 -11.12
C ASP A 76 -3.83 -12.99 -11.21
N LYS A 77 -3.00 -12.26 -11.95
CA LYS A 77 -3.09 -10.79 -12.00
C LYS A 77 -4.45 -10.27 -12.48
N LYS A 78 -5.09 -10.97 -13.41
CA LYS A 78 -6.41 -10.55 -13.88
C LYS A 78 -7.45 -10.72 -12.76
N LEU A 79 -7.32 -11.79 -11.98
CA LEU A 79 -8.20 -12.04 -10.86
C LEU A 79 -7.97 -10.98 -9.78
N ALA A 80 -6.72 -10.59 -9.55
CA ALA A 80 -6.39 -9.56 -8.57
C ALA A 80 -7.04 -8.23 -8.93
N VAL A 81 -7.00 -7.83 -10.20
CA VAL A 81 -7.61 -6.59 -10.66
C VAL A 81 -9.14 -6.66 -10.53
N LEU A 82 -9.72 -7.79 -10.94
CA LEU A 82 -11.17 -7.95 -10.84
C LEU A 82 -11.64 -7.88 -9.39
N ALA A 83 -10.92 -8.54 -8.49
CA ALA A 83 -11.23 -8.52 -7.06
C ALA A 83 -11.10 -7.11 -6.48
N TYR A 84 -10.11 -6.35 -6.94
CA TYR A 84 -9.92 -4.97 -6.50
C TYR A 84 -11.18 -4.12 -6.80
N HIS A 85 -11.75 -4.30 -7.98
CA HIS A 85 -12.96 -3.56 -8.36
C HIS A 85 -14.18 -3.99 -7.54
N ALA A 86 -14.16 -5.19 -6.99
CA ALA A 86 -15.23 -5.69 -6.12
C ALA A 86 -14.98 -5.39 -4.64
N ALA A 87 -13.81 -4.88 -4.29
CA ALA A 87 -13.46 -4.58 -2.90
C ALA A 87 -14.36 -3.48 -2.35
N PRO A 88 -14.69 -3.53 -1.06
CA PRO A 88 -15.49 -2.44 -0.46
C PRO A 88 -14.84 -1.09 -0.69
N VAL A 89 -15.62 -0.12 -1.13
CA VAL A 89 -15.13 1.22 -1.47
C VAL A 89 -14.37 1.84 -0.28
N LYS A 90 -14.88 1.65 0.92
CA LYS A 90 -14.26 2.21 2.11
C LYS A 90 -12.84 1.68 2.30
N LEU A 91 -12.63 0.39 2.08
CA LEU A 91 -11.29 -0.21 2.21
C LEU A 91 -10.36 0.28 1.11
N ARG A 92 -10.86 0.37 -0.12
CA ARG A 92 -10.04 0.90 -1.22
C ARG A 92 -9.63 2.34 -0.95
N THR A 93 -10.54 3.14 -0.42
CA THR A 93 -10.26 4.54 -0.10
C THR A 93 -9.17 4.65 0.98
N HIS A 94 -9.25 3.82 2.02
CA HIS A 94 -8.23 3.82 3.07
C HIS A 94 -6.87 3.34 2.53
N LEU A 95 -6.88 2.32 1.69
CA LEU A 95 -5.64 1.82 1.09
C LEU A 95 -5.00 2.92 0.24
N GLU A 96 -5.78 3.57 -0.62
CA GLU A 96 -5.27 4.63 -1.49
C GLU A 96 -4.74 5.80 -0.69
N LYS A 97 -5.36 6.11 0.44
CA LYS A 97 -4.88 7.18 1.30
C LYS A 97 -3.50 6.87 1.87
N HIS A 98 -3.30 5.65 2.36
CA HIS A 98 -1.99 5.25 2.87
C HIS A 98 -0.95 5.21 1.76
N VAL A 99 -1.35 4.73 0.58
CA VAL A 99 -0.44 4.68 -0.58
C VAL A 99 -0.03 6.09 -0.98
N SER A 100 -0.97 7.03 -0.98
CA SER A 100 -0.66 8.43 -1.30
C SER A 100 0.36 9.00 -0.33
N GLN A 101 0.22 8.70 0.97
CA GLN A 101 1.16 9.17 1.98
C GLN A 101 2.54 8.53 1.80
N ILE A 102 2.58 7.25 1.44
CA ILE A 102 3.84 6.57 1.16
C ILE A 102 4.52 7.22 -0.04
N ASN A 103 3.77 7.44 -1.12
CA ASN A 103 4.30 8.04 -2.33
C ASN A 103 4.84 9.45 -2.08
N GLU A 104 4.17 10.23 -1.26
CA GLU A 104 4.63 11.57 -0.90
C GLU A 104 5.94 11.51 -0.12
N ALA A 105 6.05 10.59 0.82
CA ALA A 105 7.28 10.45 1.61
C ALA A 105 8.44 10.00 0.74
N VAL A 106 8.21 9.06 -0.17
CA VAL A 106 9.25 8.60 -1.09
C VAL A 106 9.66 9.73 -2.03
N HIS A 107 8.68 10.47 -2.55
CA HIS A 107 8.97 11.59 -3.44
C HIS A 107 9.83 12.64 -2.74
N SER A 108 9.52 12.95 -1.47
CA SER A 108 10.31 13.89 -0.69
C SER A 108 11.75 13.41 -0.52
N ALA A 109 11.93 12.11 -0.28
CA ALA A 109 13.26 11.53 -0.19
C ALA A 109 14.03 11.63 -1.51
N GLN A 110 13.32 11.37 -2.62
CA GLN A 110 13.92 11.49 -3.96
C GLN A 110 14.36 12.91 -4.23
N GLU A 111 13.53 13.89 -3.88
CA GLU A 111 13.87 15.29 -4.08
C GLU A 111 15.06 15.70 -3.23
N LEU A 112 15.12 15.22 -2.00
CA LEU A 112 16.25 15.49 -1.12
C LEU A 112 17.55 14.92 -1.71
N ILE A 113 17.49 13.73 -2.28
CA ILE A 113 18.64 13.12 -2.95
C ILE A 113 19.06 13.95 -4.15
N ARG A 114 18.12 14.38 -4.99
CA ARG A 114 18.43 15.17 -6.18
C ARG A 114 19.08 16.51 -5.83
N ASN A 115 18.67 17.10 -4.73
CA ASN A 115 19.13 18.42 -4.34
C ASN A 115 20.32 18.43 -3.41
N THR A 116 20.87 17.27 -3.04
CA THR A 116 22.00 17.17 -2.13
C THR A 116 23.17 16.53 -2.86
N PRO A 117 24.22 17.31 -3.17
CA PRO A 117 25.37 16.76 -3.92
C PRO A 117 26.08 15.63 -3.19
N ASP A 118 26.21 15.74 -1.86
CA ASP A 118 26.85 14.68 -1.08
C ASP A 118 25.76 13.98 -0.27
N ILE A 119 25.31 12.83 -0.77
CA ILE A 119 24.21 12.09 -0.17
C ILE A 119 24.52 11.63 1.25
N SER A 120 25.81 11.44 1.58
CA SER A 120 26.18 10.98 2.93
C SER A 120 25.67 11.91 4.02
N ILE A 121 25.42 13.18 3.69
CA ILE A 121 24.93 14.15 4.66
C ILE A 121 23.48 13.85 5.06
N VAL A 122 22.67 13.35 4.13
CA VAL A 122 21.24 13.12 4.36
C VAL A 122 20.85 11.66 4.41
N ALA A 123 21.79 10.75 4.12
CA ALA A 123 21.48 9.33 4.01
C ALA A 123 20.84 8.75 5.28
N GLN A 124 21.36 9.09 6.45
CA GLN A 124 20.80 8.59 7.69
C GLN A 124 19.41 9.18 7.97
N GLN A 125 19.22 10.45 7.68
CA GLN A 125 17.92 11.09 7.81
C GLN A 125 16.88 10.40 6.93
N ILE A 126 17.26 10.10 5.69
CA ILE A 126 16.36 9.41 4.76
C ILE A 126 16.05 8.00 5.24
N ALA A 127 17.05 7.27 5.72
CA ALA A 127 16.85 5.93 6.26
C ALA A 127 15.91 5.95 7.47
N ASP A 128 16.04 6.97 8.32
CA ASP A 128 15.18 7.12 9.49
C ASP A 128 13.73 7.39 9.10
N VAL A 129 13.52 8.18 8.05
CA VAL A 129 12.17 8.42 7.53
C VAL A 129 11.57 7.11 7.02
N ALA A 130 12.37 6.31 6.31
CA ALA A 130 11.88 5.03 5.80
C ALA A 130 11.45 4.12 6.95
N THR A 131 12.26 4.03 7.99
CA THR A 131 11.97 3.15 9.13
C THR A 131 10.83 3.66 9.99
N ASN A 132 10.81 4.97 10.28
CA ASN A 132 9.90 5.52 11.27
C ASN A 132 8.61 6.09 10.71
N GLU A 133 8.55 6.38 9.41
CA GLU A 133 7.36 6.96 8.79
C GLU A 133 6.78 6.08 7.69
N ILE A 134 7.60 5.55 6.80
CA ILE A 134 7.09 4.80 5.66
C ILE A 134 6.70 3.38 6.05
N LYS A 135 7.53 2.68 6.81
CA LYS A 135 7.20 1.32 7.25
C LYS A 135 5.89 1.26 8.03
N PRO A 136 5.62 2.19 8.96
CA PRO A 136 4.31 2.19 9.65
C PRO A 136 3.15 2.41 8.68
N LEU A 137 3.33 3.21 7.64
CA LEU A 137 2.28 3.41 6.64
C LEU A 137 2.02 2.13 5.85
N ILE A 138 3.09 1.39 5.50
CA ILE A 138 2.95 0.10 4.82
C ILE A 138 2.24 -0.90 5.73
N SER A 139 2.58 -0.89 7.02
CA SER A 139 1.93 -1.76 7.99
C SER A 139 0.43 -1.43 8.10
N SER A 140 0.08 -0.15 8.09
CA SER A 140 -1.33 0.27 8.11
C SER A 140 -2.04 -0.14 6.84
N ALA A 141 -1.36 -0.03 5.69
CA ALA A 141 -1.92 -0.48 4.42
C ALA A 141 -2.17 -1.99 4.43
N SER A 142 -1.24 -2.76 4.99
CA SER A 142 -1.41 -4.20 5.15
C SER A 142 -2.63 -4.50 6.02
N GLY A 143 -2.82 -3.74 7.09
CA GLY A 143 -4.00 -3.88 7.93
C GLY A 143 -5.30 -3.68 7.17
N VAL A 144 -5.33 -2.67 6.31
CA VAL A 144 -6.51 -2.42 5.45
C VAL A 144 -6.76 -3.61 4.54
N ILE A 145 -5.72 -4.16 3.93
CA ILE A 145 -5.84 -5.31 3.03
C ILE A 145 -6.45 -6.51 3.77
N HIS A 146 -6.14 -6.65 5.06
CA HIS A 146 -6.71 -7.71 5.88
C HIS A 146 -8.06 -7.33 6.50
N GLY A 147 -8.60 -6.15 6.16
CA GLY A 147 -9.91 -5.72 6.65
C GLY A 147 -9.87 -4.96 7.96
N HIS A 148 -8.68 -4.57 8.43
CA HIS A 148 -8.54 -3.86 9.70
C HIS A 148 -8.35 -2.36 9.45
N VAL A 149 -9.19 -1.55 10.07
CA VAL A 149 -9.03 -0.09 10.04
C VAL A 149 -8.72 0.33 11.46
N ARG A 150 -7.57 0.97 11.64
CA ARG A 150 -7.14 1.35 12.97
C ARG A 150 -8.02 2.44 13.58
N PRO A 151 -8.29 2.37 14.89
CA PRO A 151 -9.09 3.41 15.54
C PRO A 151 -8.53 4.82 15.36
N ASP A 152 -7.21 4.97 15.40
CA ASP A 152 -6.59 6.28 15.19
C ASP A 152 -6.81 6.81 13.80
N ALA A 153 -6.82 5.94 12.78
CA ALA A 153 -7.13 6.36 11.43
C ALA A 153 -8.59 6.80 11.32
N ILE A 154 -9.48 6.13 12.07
CA ILE A 154 -10.89 6.50 12.11
C ILE A 154 -11.04 7.86 12.78
N GLN A 155 -10.31 8.11 13.87
CA GLN A 155 -10.38 9.38 14.58
C GLN A 155 -10.04 10.57 13.70
N LEU A 156 -9.22 10.39 12.71
CA LEU A 156 -8.86 11.48 11.80
C LEU A 156 -10.01 11.89 10.90
N GLU A 157 -11.07 11.10 10.85
CA GLU A 157 -12.20 11.39 10.01
C GLU A 157 -13.35 12.09 10.76
N GLY A 158 -13.17 12.38 12.04
CA GLY A 158 -14.09 13.21 12.80
C GLY A 158 -15.15 12.44 13.58
N GLU A 159 -16.31 13.10 13.79
CA GLU A 159 -17.33 12.56 14.68
C GLU A 159 -17.94 11.26 14.23
N ASP A 160 -18.08 11.04 12.94
CA ASP A 160 -18.60 9.78 12.44
C ASP A 160 -17.68 8.63 12.81
N ALA A 161 -16.38 8.89 12.79
CA ALA A 161 -15.41 7.90 13.18
C ALA A 161 -15.52 7.56 14.65
N GLN A 162 -15.77 8.56 15.49
CA GLN A 162 -15.94 8.33 16.92
C GLN A 162 -17.20 7.50 17.17
N ALA A 163 -18.27 7.76 16.43
CA ALA A 163 -19.49 6.98 16.55
C ALA A 163 -19.25 5.52 16.18
N GLU A 164 -18.44 5.26 15.16
CA GLU A 164 -18.11 3.91 14.76
C GLU A 164 -17.30 3.20 15.86
N ILE A 165 -16.36 3.90 16.46
CA ILE A 165 -15.57 3.34 17.55
C ILE A 165 -16.47 3.00 18.72
N ASP A 166 -17.38 3.89 19.07
CA ASP A 166 -18.31 3.66 20.18
C ASP A 166 -19.20 2.44 19.89
N ALA A 167 -19.61 2.27 18.66
CA ALA A 167 -20.43 1.12 18.27
C ALA A 167 -19.68 -0.20 18.40
N LEU A 168 -18.36 -0.18 18.21
CA LEU A 168 -17.57 -1.38 18.35
C LEU A 168 -17.45 -1.85 19.79
N PHE A 169 -17.59 -0.94 20.74
CA PHE A 169 -17.44 -1.25 22.15
C PHE A 169 -18.77 -1.20 22.92
N ALA A 170 -19.85 -1.03 22.20
CA ALA A 170 -21.21 -0.95 22.83
C ALA A 170 -21.76 -2.33 23.18
#